data_6f5baa38a9c7dab11b5071da857a4c65
#
_entry.id   6f5baa38a9c7dab11b5071da857a4c65
#
_cell.length_a   1.000
_cell.length_b   1.000
_cell.length_c   1.000
_cell.angle_alpha   90.00
_cell.angle_beta   90.00
_cell.angle_gamma   90.00
#
_symmetry.space_group_name_H-M   'P 1'
#
loop_
_entity.id
_entity.type
_entity.pdbx_description
1 polymer ?
#
loop_
_entity_poly.entity_id
_entity_poly.type
_entity_poly.pdbx_seq_one_letter_code
_entity_poly.pdbx_strand_id
1 'polypeptide(L)'
;MVLERDLRSAWPNEGCALLLGEPGRLQWVWPCLNAWQPVETEVTEFSRRNRFSIDPAELVSAQRWCRDRHWQLLGAAHSHPTGPVTPSAEDLSWGWPGALMLIRGYAPLAWGAWSLQGEHGSLQAQVLRLQLTGDGHLGK
;
A
#
# COMPACT_ATOMS: atom_id res chain seq x y z
N MET A 1 -3.93 8.70 -13.29
CA MET A 1 -3.75 8.85 -11.84
C MET A 1 -2.30 8.54 -11.48
N VAL A 2 -1.72 9.34 -10.59
CA VAL A 2 -0.29 9.20 -10.20
C VAL A 2 -0.01 7.84 -9.59
N LEU A 3 -0.84 7.40 -8.64
CA LEU A 3 -0.68 6.12 -7.97
C LEU A 3 -0.69 4.95 -8.95
N GLU A 4 -1.62 4.96 -9.90
CA GLU A 4 -1.69 3.90 -10.90
C GLU A 4 -0.41 3.83 -11.74
N ARG A 5 0.06 4.99 -12.20
CA ARG A 5 1.30 5.06 -13.00
C ARG A 5 2.50 4.55 -12.20
N ASP A 6 2.59 4.95 -10.93
CA ASP A 6 3.68 4.52 -10.06
C ASP A 6 3.68 3.00 -9.86
N LEU A 7 2.54 2.44 -9.46
CA LEU A 7 2.43 1.00 -9.24
C LEU A 7 2.71 0.19 -10.52
N ARG A 8 2.20 0.67 -11.65
CA ARG A 8 2.40 0.01 -12.93
C ARG A 8 3.85 0.05 -13.39
N SER A 9 4.60 1.10 -13.04
CA SER A 9 6.00 1.23 -13.46
C SER A 9 6.91 0.14 -12.88
N ALA A 10 6.50 -0.51 -11.80
CA ALA A 10 7.24 -1.62 -11.18
C ALA A 10 7.05 -2.97 -11.88
N TRP A 11 6.07 -3.07 -12.80
CA TRP A 11 5.81 -4.34 -13.52
C TRP A 11 7.11 -4.96 -14.07
N PRO A 12 7.38 -6.27 -13.93
CA PRO A 12 6.50 -7.33 -13.42
C PRO A 12 6.57 -7.52 -11.90
N ASN A 13 7.22 -6.63 -11.18
CA ASN A 13 7.31 -6.66 -9.73
C ASN A 13 6.09 -6.00 -9.08
N GLU A 14 5.84 -6.30 -7.82
CA GLU A 14 4.90 -5.53 -7.03
C GLU A 14 5.42 -4.10 -6.88
N GLY A 15 4.61 -3.11 -7.24
CA GLY A 15 4.86 -1.72 -6.92
C GLY A 15 4.32 -1.40 -5.53
N CYS A 16 4.84 -0.35 -4.90
CA CYS A 16 4.37 0.09 -3.60
C CYS A 16 4.48 1.61 -3.43
N ALA A 17 3.66 2.13 -2.53
CA ALA A 17 3.64 3.54 -2.18
C ALA A 17 3.04 3.71 -0.79
N LEU A 18 3.42 4.79 -0.11
CA LEU A 18 2.78 5.20 1.13
C LEU A 18 1.62 6.14 0.84
N LEU A 19 0.62 6.10 1.69
CA LEU A 19 -0.61 6.89 1.58
C LEU A 19 -0.68 7.86 2.75
N LEU A 20 -0.74 9.14 2.45
CA LEU A 20 -0.64 10.21 3.42
C LEU A 20 -1.86 11.12 3.37
N GLY A 21 -2.24 11.70 4.51
CA GLY A 21 -3.32 12.66 4.55
C GLY A 21 -3.92 12.83 5.93
N GLU A 22 -5.15 13.30 5.96
CA GLU A 22 -5.95 13.42 7.16
C GLU A 22 -6.75 12.14 7.39
N PRO A 23 -7.19 11.85 8.62
CA PRO A 23 -8.09 10.72 8.86
C PRO A 23 -9.30 10.76 7.92
N GLY A 24 -9.53 9.67 7.20
CA GLY A 24 -10.64 9.58 6.26
C GLY A 24 -10.42 10.27 4.91
N ARG A 25 -9.28 10.95 4.70
CA ARG A 25 -9.04 11.68 3.46
C ARG A 25 -7.60 11.51 2.97
N LEU A 26 -7.42 10.72 1.91
CA LEU A 26 -6.13 10.55 1.24
C LEU A 26 -5.78 11.84 0.47
N GLN A 27 -4.64 12.46 0.81
CA GLN A 27 -4.19 13.72 0.22
C GLN A 27 -2.97 13.53 -0.68
N TRP A 28 -2.12 12.56 -0.37
CA TRP A 28 -0.83 12.43 -1.03
C TRP A 28 -0.41 10.99 -1.16
N VAL A 29 0.22 10.68 -2.28
CA VAL A 29 0.85 9.38 -2.55
C VAL A 29 2.36 9.60 -2.54
N TRP A 30 3.05 8.80 -1.75
CA TRP A 30 4.51 8.82 -1.63
C TRP A 30 5.08 7.57 -2.31
N PRO A 31 5.55 7.68 -3.57
CA PRO A 31 6.08 6.53 -4.29
C PRO A 31 7.31 5.95 -3.60
N CYS A 32 7.40 4.63 -3.58
CA CYS A 32 8.52 3.91 -3.00
C CYS A 32 9.03 2.86 -3.98
N LEU A 33 10.33 2.57 -3.89
CA LEU A 33 10.89 1.39 -4.54
C LEU A 33 10.51 0.16 -3.73
N ASN A 34 10.30 -0.96 -4.42
CA ASN A 34 10.16 -2.24 -3.76
C ASN A 34 11.54 -2.72 -3.30
N ALA A 35 11.82 -2.58 -2.03
CA ALA A 35 13.10 -2.90 -1.42
C ALA A 35 13.20 -4.34 -0.90
N TRP A 36 12.22 -5.18 -1.21
CA TRP A 36 12.21 -6.56 -0.74
C TRP A 36 13.43 -7.33 -1.25
N GLN A 37 14.03 -8.10 -0.36
CA GLN A 37 15.12 -9.01 -0.67
C GLN A 37 14.91 -10.33 0.08
N PRO A 38 15.28 -11.47 -0.54
CA PRO A 38 15.22 -12.75 0.16
C PRO A 38 16.28 -12.78 1.28
N VAL A 39 16.00 -13.58 2.31
CA VAL A 39 17.00 -13.89 3.32
C VAL A 39 18.05 -14.80 2.69
N GLU A 40 19.35 -14.44 2.79
CA GLU A 40 20.44 -15.10 2.07
C GLU A 40 20.54 -16.62 2.32
N THR A 41 20.11 -17.07 3.48
CA THR A 41 20.20 -18.46 3.90
C THR A 41 18.98 -19.30 3.54
N GLU A 42 17.94 -18.68 2.96
CA GLU A 42 16.69 -19.35 2.63
C GLU A 42 16.55 -19.56 1.14
N VAL A 43 16.21 -20.80 0.75
CA VAL A 43 15.72 -21.09 -0.58
C VAL A 43 14.23 -20.75 -0.59
N THR A 44 13.84 -19.78 -1.42
CA THR A 44 12.46 -19.35 -1.48
C THR A 44 12.01 -19.17 -2.93
N GLU A 45 10.73 -19.47 -3.19
CA GLU A 45 10.04 -19.15 -4.43
C GLU A 45 9.54 -17.70 -4.47
N PHE A 46 9.66 -16.98 -3.36
CA PHE A 46 9.21 -15.60 -3.28
C PHE A 46 10.22 -14.66 -3.94
N SER A 47 9.70 -13.62 -4.57
CA SER A 47 10.49 -12.59 -5.24
C SER A 47 9.74 -11.25 -5.16
N ARG A 48 10.31 -10.20 -5.74
CA ARG A 48 9.61 -8.92 -5.85
C ARG A 48 8.33 -8.97 -6.69
N ARG A 49 8.10 -10.06 -7.40
CA ARG A 49 6.83 -10.27 -8.14
C ARG A 49 5.66 -10.60 -7.23
N ASN A 50 5.92 -11.13 -6.05
CA ASN A 50 4.90 -11.54 -5.08
C ASN A 50 5.19 -11.08 -3.66
N ARG A 51 6.21 -10.26 -3.46
CA ARG A 51 6.58 -9.68 -2.19
C ARG A 51 7.02 -8.23 -2.39
N PHE A 52 6.71 -7.38 -1.41
CA PHE A 52 7.24 -6.03 -1.38
C PHE A 52 7.69 -5.66 0.03
N SER A 53 8.55 -4.69 0.10
CA SER A 53 9.01 -4.09 1.34
C SER A 53 9.32 -2.61 1.11
N ILE A 54 8.97 -1.78 2.06
CA ILE A 54 9.27 -0.35 2.02
C ILE A 54 10.45 -0.08 2.95
N ASP A 55 11.48 0.58 2.43
CA ASP A 55 12.65 0.95 3.21
C ASP A 55 12.21 1.78 4.42
N PRO A 56 12.65 1.43 5.64
CA PRO A 56 12.34 2.22 6.84
C PRO A 56 12.71 3.70 6.73
N ALA A 57 13.74 4.05 5.97
CA ALA A 57 14.11 5.45 5.72
C ALA A 57 13.00 6.21 5.00
N GLU A 58 12.27 5.56 4.08
CA GLU A 58 11.12 6.16 3.40
C GLU A 58 9.98 6.43 4.38
N LEU A 59 9.73 5.50 5.30
CA LEU A 59 8.71 5.68 6.34
C LEU A 59 9.02 6.90 7.21
N VAL A 60 10.27 7.04 7.64
CA VAL A 60 10.70 8.18 8.45
C VAL A 60 10.54 9.50 7.68
N SER A 61 10.97 9.52 6.43
CA SER A 61 10.86 10.73 5.58
C SER A 61 9.41 11.12 5.36
N ALA A 62 8.54 10.15 5.07
CA ALA A 62 7.11 10.40 4.87
C ALA A 62 6.44 10.91 6.15
N GLN A 63 6.79 10.34 7.31
CA GLN A 63 6.25 10.79 8.59
C GLN A 63 6.67 12.22 8.92
N ARG A 64 7.91 12.60 8.61
CA ARG A 64 8.38 13.98 8.78
C ARG A 64 7.61 14.94 7.87
N TRP A 65 7.41 14.55 6.63
CA TRP A 65 6.60 15.31 5.68
C TRP A 65 5.17 15.53 6.19
N CYS A 66 4.56 14.48 6.73
CA CYS A 66 3.21 14.56 7.31
C CYS A 66 3.15 15.52 8.49
N ARG A 67 4.15 15.50 9.36
CA ARG A 67 4.17 16.32 10.57
C ARG A 67 4.06 17.80 10.26
N ASP A 68 4.78 18.26 9.24
CA ASP A 68 4.76 19.67 8.84
C ASP A 68 3.42 20.12 8.25
N ARG A 69 2.57 19.16 7.85
CA ARG A 69 1.28 19.42 7.20
C ARG A 69 0.09 19.05 8.07
N HIS A 70 0.33 18.62 9.30
CA HIS A 70 -0.69 18.07 10.18
C HIS A 70 -1.42 16.87 9.53
N TRP A 71 -0.71 16.14 8.70
CA TRP A 71 -1.15 14.87 8.11
C TRP A 71 -0.58 13.70 8.89
N GLN A 72 -1.02 12.51 8.53
CA GLN A 72 -0.50 11.27 9.08
C GLN A 72 -0.33 10.21 7.99
N LEU A 73 0.44 9.19 8.30
CA LEU A 73 0.55 8.00 7.47
C LEU A 73 -0.77 7.22 7.60
N LEU A 74 -1.52 7.13 6.50
CA LEU A 74 -2.82 6.46 6.48
C LEU A 74 -2.70 4.97 6.19
N GLY A 75 -1.69 4.58 5.44
CA GLY A 75 -1.51 3.21 5.01
C GLY A 75 -0.54 3.09 3.85
N ALA A 76 -0.71 2.02 3.09
CA ALA A 76 0.12 1.75 1.93
C ALA A 76 -0.71 1.21 0.77
N ALA A 77 -0.18 1.40 -0.43
CA ALA A 77 -0.70 0.79 -1.65
C ALA A 77 0.34 -0.13 -2.26
N HIS A 78 -0.12 -1.18 -2.90
CA HIS A 78 0.76 -2.04 -3.69
C HIS A 78 -0.02 -2.66 -4.86
N SER A 79 0.71 -3.29 -5.77
CA SER A 79 0.09 -3.99 -6.89
C SER A 79 0.28 -5.49 -6.74
N HIS A 80 -0.71 -6.24 -7.23
CA HIS A 80 -0.64 -7.67 -7.43
C HIS A 80 -0.47 -7.92 -8.92
N PRO A 81 0.74 -8.22 -9.42
CA PRO A 81 0.94 -8.53 -10.84
C PRO A 81 0.10 -9.71 -11.30
N THR A 82 -0.17 -10.66 -10.41
CA THR A 82 -1.08 -11.79 -10.65
C THR A 82 -1.99 -11.98 -9.45
N GLY A 83 -3.16 -12.54 -9.70
CA GLY A 83 -4.11 -12.87 -8.64
C GLY A 83 -5.09 -11.74 -8.30
N PRO A 84 -5.94 -11.99 -7.30
CA PRO A 84 -7.01 -11.07 -6.92
C PRO A 84 -6.47 -9.85 -6.16
N VAL A 85 -7.30 -8.81 -6.06
CA VAL A 85 -6.98 -7.58 -5.34
C VAL A 85 -7.39 -7.64 -3.85
N THR A 86 -7.34 -8.83 -3.28
CA THR A 86 -7.58 -9.06 -1.86
C THR A 86 -6.25 -9.18 -1.12
N PRO A 87 -6.15 -8.67 0.12
CA PRO A 87 -4.91 -8.79 0.88
C PRO A 87 -4.51 -10.25 1.12
N SER A 88 -3.24 -10.56 0.92
CA SER A 88 -2.66 -11.84 1.31
C SER A 88 -2.37 -11.85 2.81
N ALA A 89 -2.04 -13.03 3.35
CA ALA A 89 -1.60 -13.13 4.73
C ALA A 89 -0.34 -12.31 4.98
N GLU A 90 0.58 -12.28 4.01
CA GLU A 90 1.78 -11.45 4.07
C GLU A 90 1.42 -9.96 4.09
N ASP A 91 0.48 -9.52 3.25
CA ASP A 91 0.02 -8.14 3.23
C ASP A 91 -0.54 -7.72 4.59
N LEU A 92 -1.33 -8.58 5.22
CA LEU A 92 -1.89 -8.30 6.54
C LEU A 92 -0.83 -8.21 7.63
N SER A 93 0.27 -8.96 7.50
CA SER A 93 1.37 -8.94 8.47
C SER A 93 2.08 -7.59 8.53
N TRP A 94 2.00 -6.80 7.47
CA TRP A 94 2.59 -5.47 7.34
C TRP A 94 1.79 -4.37 7.99
N GLY A 95 0.49 -4.56 8.08
CA GLY A 95 -0.44 -3.52 8.45
C GLY A 95 -0.45 -3.22 9.95
N TRP A 96 -1.24 -2.23 10.27
CA TRP A 96 -1.56 -1.85 11.64
C TRP A 96 -3.05 -1.56 11.75
N PRO A 97 -3.64 -1.62 12.96
CA PRO A 97 -5.06 -1.32 13.11
C PRO A 97 -5.42 0.06 12.57
N GLY A 98 -6.45 0.10 11.73
CA GLY A 98 -6.92 1.33 11.09
C GLY A 98 -6.22 1.70 9.80
N ALA A 99 -5.20 0.94 9.37
CA ALA A 99 -4.48 1.24 8.13
C ALA A 99 -5.37 1.11 6.90
N LEU A 100 -5.16 2.01 5.95
CA LEU A 100 -5.73 1.94 4.61
C LEU A 100 -4.80 1.09 3.72
N MET A 101 -5.38 0.13 3.01
CA MET A 101 -4.63 -0.67 2.04
C MET A 101 -5.33 -0.61 0.68
N LEU A 102 -4.60 -0.15 -0.33
CA LEU A 102 -5.05 -0.13 -1.72
C LEU A 102 -4.25 -1.15 -2.52
N ILE A 103 -4.94 -1.97 -3.30
CA ILE A 103 -4.31 -2.99 -4.14
C ILE A 103 -4.78 -2.83 -5.58
N ARG A 104 -3.83 -2.76 -6.50
CA ARG A 104 -4.08 -2.70 -7.94
C ARG A 104 -3.83 -4.06 -8.58
N GLY A 105 -4.81 -4.54 -9.35
CA GLY A 105 -4.65 -5.72 -10.19
C GLY A 105 -4.46 -5.37 -11.65
N TYR A 106 -4.14 -6.37 -12.47
CA TYR A 106 -3.78 -6.15 -13.88
C TYR A 106 -4.70 -6.84 -14.88
N ALA A 107 -5.20 -8.02 -14.57
CA ALA A 107 -5.98 -8.81 -15.53
C ALA A 107 -7.22 -9.41 -14.86
N PRO A 108 -8.36 -8.73 -14.90
CA PRO A 108 -8.59 -7.38 -15.43
C PRO A 108 -7.99 -6.29 -14.54
N LEU A 109 -7.89 -5.07 -15.08
CA LEU A 109 -7.57 -3.91 -14.24
C LEU A 109 -8.64 -3.78 -13.16
N ALA A 110 -8.21 -3.82 -11.92
CA ALA A 110 -9.10 -3.75 -10.78
C ALA A 110 -8.40 -3.05 -9.62
N TRP A 111 -9.20 -2.50 -8.72
CA TRP A 111 -8.73 -1.91 -7.48
C TRP A 111 -9.46 -2.52 -6.29
N GLY A 112 -8.72 -2.88 -5.26
CA GLY A 112 -9.25 -3.22 -3.95
C GLY A 112 -8.90 -2.13 -2.96
N ALA A 113 -9.84 -1.76 -2.11
CA ALA A 113 -9.62 -0.81 -1.03
C ALA A 113 -10.08 -1.45 0.27
N TRP A 114 -9.22 -1.41 1.29
CA TRP A 114 -9.40 -2.17 2.51
C TRP A 114 -9.02 -1.33 3.72
N SER A 115 -9.78 -1.46 4.80
CA SER A 115 -9.40 -1.00 6.12
C SER A 115 -8.97 -2.21 6.95
N LEU A 116 -7.81 -2.14 7.57
CA LEU A 116 -7.33 -3.22 8.43
C LEU A 116 -7.84 -3.02 9.85
N GLN A 117 -8.52 -4.02 10.38
CA GLN A 117 -9.15 -3.95 11.70
C GLN A 117 -8.66 -5.08 12.59
N GLY A 118 -8.66 -4.85 13.89
CA GLY A 118 -8.24 -5.84 14.89
C GLY A 118 -6.94 -5.46 15.56
N GLU A 119 -6.24 -6.46 16.05
CA GLU A 119 -4.99 -6.29 16.76
C GLU A 119 -3.79 -6.74 15.92
N HIS A 120 -2.61 -6.23 16.22
CA HIS A 120 -1.36 -6.70 15.63
C HIS A 120 -1.26 -8.22 15.71
N GLY A 121 -0.93 -8.84 14.57
CA GLY A 121 -0.82 -10.29 14.46
C GLY A 121 -2.11 -11.01 14.11
N SER A 122 -3.26 -10.31 14.15
CA SER A 122 -4.57 -10.89 13.83
C SER A 122 -5.47 -9.90 13.09
N LEU A 123 -4.89 -9.08 12.24
CA LEU A 123 -5.64 -8.10 11.45
C LEU A 123 -6.55 -8.78 10.43
N GLN A 124 -7.72 -8.18 10.23
CA GLN A 124 -8.68 -8.56 9.19
C GLN A 124 -8.94 -7.39 8.29
N ALA A 125 -9.13 -7.65 7.00
CA ALA A 125 -9.42 -6.64 6.01
C ALA A 125 -10.93 -6.46 5.84
N GLN A 126 -11.39 -5.21 5.95
CA GLN A 126 -12.77 -4.82 5.63
C GLN A 126 -12.78 -4.02 4.33
N VAL A 127 -13.70 -4.35 3.45
CA VAL A 127 -13.88 -3.61 2.20
C VAL A 127 -14.24 -2.16 2.46
N LEU A 128 -13.57 -1.27 1.74
CA LEU A 128 -13.88 0.16 1.74
C LEU A 128 -14.36 0.60 0.37
N ARG A 129 -15.23 1.61 0.36
CA ARG A 129 -15.57 2.35 -0.85
C ARG A 129 -14.87 3.69 -0.80
N LEU A 130 -14.13 4.00 -1.87
CA LEU A 130 -13.45 5.27 -2.01
C LEU A 130 -14.23 6.18 -2.96
N GLN A 131 -14.20 7.48 -2.67
CA GLN A 131 -14.81 8.50 -3.52
C GLN A 131 -13.74 9.51 -3.92
N LEU A 132 -13.82 9.97 -5.17
CA LEU A 132 -13.04 11.12 -5.60
C LEU A 132 -13.68 12.38 -5.03
N THR A 133 -12.85 13.22 -4.41
CA THR A 133 -13.28 14.56 -3.98
C THR A 133 -13.19 15.56 -5.14
N GLY A 134 -13.81 16.72 -4.99
CA GLY A 134 -13.87 17.73 -6.06
C GLY A 134 -12.52 18.27 -6.51
N ASP A 135 -11.46 18.10 -5.74
CA ASP A 135 -10.09 18.50 -6.07
C ASP A 135 -9.25 17.34 -6.63
N GLY A 136 -9.86 16.19 -6.91
CA GLY A 136 -9.20 15.03 -7.48
C GLY A 136 -8.51 14.12 -6.48
N HIS A 137 -8.61 14.37 -5.20
CA HIS A 137 -8.08 13.49 -4.15
C HIS A 137 -9.02 12.31 -3.89
N LEU A 138 -8.45 11.19 -3.44
CA LEU A 138 -9.24 10.04 -3.00
C LEU A 138 -9.70 10.25 -1.57
N GLY A 139 -11.02 10.13 -1.33
CA GLY A 139 -11.61 10.16 0.00
C GLY A 139 -12.19 8.81 0.40
N LYS A 140 -12.42 8.63 1.66
CA LYS A 140 -13.12 7.46 2.21
C LYS A 140 -14.60 7.73 2.34
#